data_bf0772ac4726c55e02c905e4e0199ff8
#
_entry.id   bf0772ac4726c55e02c905e4e0199ff8
#
_cell.length_a   1.000
_cell.length_b   1.000
_cell.length_c   1.000
_cell.angle_alpha   90.00
_cell.angle_beta   90.00
_cell.angle_gamma   90.00
#
_symmetry.space_group_name_H-M   'P 1'
#
loop_
_entity.id
_entity.type
_entity.pdbx_description
1 polymer ?
#
loop_
_entity_poly.entity_id
_entity_poly.type
_entity_poly.pdbx_seq_one_letter_code
_entity_poly.pdbx_strand_id
1 'polypeptide(L)'
;MVVKRVYLISCVDAVEEIRFMKELEDVKLDKVNVDACLECELSKEGLKVEWYKDSKKIRPDLEHDIQDEGKIHRLIIRKTTPKDVGNYRAEYNHLTTSAKLSIEGR
;
A
#
# COMPACT_ATOMS: atom_id res chain seq x y z
N MET A 1 0.32 16.71 -37.94
CA MET A 1 0.09 16.55 -37.62
C MET A 1 -0.17 16.41 -37.01
N VAL A 2 0.08 16.29 -36.91
CA VAL A 2 -0.24 16.05 -36.28
C VAL A 2 -0.38 15.82 -35.55
N VAL A 3 -0.09 15.75 -35.46
CA VAL A 3 -0.33 15.47 -34.84
C VAL A 3 -0.34 15.25 -34.23
N LYS A 4 -0.13 15.27 -34.13
CA LYS A 4 -0.36 15.05 -33.56
C LYS A 4 -0.30 14.88 -32.91
N ARG A 5 -0.02 15.03 -32.94
CA ARG A 5 -0.28 14.88 -32.26
C ARG A 5 -0.31 14.96 -31.55
N VAL A 6 -0.03 15.10 -31.61
CA VAL A 6 -0.37 15.17 -30.98
C VAL A 6 -0.44 15.27 -30.23
N TYR A 7 -0.17 15.40 -30.09
CA TYR A 7 -0.61 15.38 -29.46
C TYR A 7 -0.66 15.37 -28.74
N LEU A 8 -0.36 15.38 -28.50
CA LEU A 8 -0.76 15.29 -27.91
C LEU A 8 -0.89 15.37 -27.15
N ILE A 9 -0.77 15.45 -27.01
CA ILE A 9 -1.15 15.53 -26.40
C ILE A 9 -1.23 15.56 -25.58
N SER A 10 -1.10 15.57 -25.39
CA SER A 10 -1.37 15.43 -24.69
C SER A 10 -1.51 15.15 -24.00
N CYS A 11 -1.39 15.31 -23.93
CA CYS A 11 -1.63 14.96 -23.41
C CYS A 11 -1.72 14.54 -22.77
N VAL A 12 -1.40 14.59 -22.71
CA VAL A 12 -1.60 14.18 -22.27
C VAL A 12 -1.80 13.94 -21.49
N ASP A 13 -1.54 14.07 -21.40
CA ASP A 13 -1.92 13.98 -20.75
C ASP A 13 -2.23 13.62 -20.06
N ALA A 14 -1.57 14.33 -20.46
CA ALA A 14 -2.23 14.11 -19.29
C ALA A 14 -2.58 12.72 -18.88
N VAL A 15 -2.25 11.92 -19.60
CA VAL A 15 -2.63 10.57 -19.25
C VAL A 15 -1.50 9.94 -18.49
N GLU A 16 -1.40 10.37 -17.30
CA GLU A 16 -0.39 9.84 -16.44
C GLU A 16 -0.95 8.57 -15.82
N GLU A 17 -0.41 7.47 -16.22
CA GLU A 17 -0.85 6.20 -15.72
C GLU A 17 -0.22 5.94 -14.37
N ILE A 18 -1.03 5.89 -13.34
CA ILE A 18 -0.55 5.67 -11.99
C ILE A 18 -0.37 4.16 -11.79
N ARG A 19 0.76 3.79 -11.19
CA ARG A 19 1.05 2.38 -10.95
C ARG A 19 1.87 2.26 -9.69
N PHE A 20 1.99 1.02 -9.21
CA PHE A 20 2.86 0.75 -8.07
C PHE A 20 4.30 0.63 -8.56
N MET A 21 5.16 1.48 -8.02
CA MET A 21 6.59 1.39 -8.26
C MET A 21 7.22 0.35 -7.34
N LYS A 22 6.60 0.14 -6.19
CA LYS A 22 7.02 -0.88 -5.25
C LYS A 22 5.76 -1.49 -4.67
N GLU A 23 5.64 -2.81 -4.77
CA GLU A 23 4.49 -3.51 -4.23
C GLU A 23 4.78 -4.00 -2.83
N LEU A 24 3.71 -4.36 -2.14
CA LEU A 24 3.86 -4.91 -0.79
C LEU A 24 4.61 -6.22 -0.85
N GLU A 25 5.37 -6.48 0.21
CA GLU A 25 6.09 -7.74 0.37
C GLU A 25 5.62 -8.45 1.62
N ASP A 26 5.61 -9.76 1.57
CA ASP A 26 5.23 -10.55 2.72
C ASP A 26 6.12 -10.24 3.90
N VAL A 27 5.53 -10.24 5.07
CA VAL A 27 6.26 -9.96 6.31
C VAL A 27 6.20 -11.21 7.18
N LYS A 28 7.36 -11.66 7.62
CA LYS A 28 7.46 -12.79 8.51
C LYS A 28 8.09 -12.32 9.81
N LEU A 29 7.36 -12.49 10.89
CA LEU A 29 7.87 -12.10 12.21
C LEU A 29 8.26 -13.34 12.99
N ASP A 30 9.29 -13.18 13.82
CA ASP A 30 9.76 -14.25 14.67
C ASP A 30 8.97 -14.38 15.96
N LYS A 31 8.30 -13.31 16.35
CA LYS A 31 7.63 -13.29 17.64
C LYS A 31 6.53 -12.25 17.63
N VAL A 32 5.67 -12.31 18.64
CA VAL A 32 4.61 -11.33 18.82
C VAL A 32 5.13 -10.12 19.56
N ASN A 33 4.28 -9.10 19.68
CA ASN A 33 4.58 -7.87 20.41
C ASN A 33 5.69 -7.03 19.79
N VAL A 34 5.91 -7.19 18.50
CA VAL A 34 6.81 -6.33 17.74
C VAL A 34 5.99 -5.60 16.69
N ASP A 35 6.52 -4.49 16.21
CA ASP A 35 5.83 -3.73 15.17
C ASP A 35 6.12 -4.32 13.81
N ALA A 36 5.09 -4.32 12.96
CA ALA A 36 5.23 -4.74 11.58
C ALA A 36 4.96 -3.55 10.68
N CYS A 37 5.64 -3.49 9.55
CA CYS A 37 5.46 -2.40 8.62
C CYS A 37 5.28 -2.96 7.22
N LEU A 38 4.18 -2.54 6.57
CA LEU A 38 3.92 -2.86 5.18
C LEU A 38 4.05 -1.56 4.41
N GLU A 39 4.80 -1.60 3.33
CA GLU A 39 5.11 -0.38 2.59
C GLU A 39 4.96 -0.61 1.10
N CYS A 40 4.36 0.36 0.42
CA CYS A 40 4.31 0.35 -1.03
C CYS A 40 4.57 1.76 -1.54
N GLU A 41 4.85 1.86 -2.83
CA GLU A 41 5.17 3.15 -3.43
C GLU A 41 4.39 3.29 -4.73
N LEU A 42 3.72 4.44 -4.88
CA LEU A 42 3.02 4.77 -6.11
C LEU A 42 3.88 5.66 -6.97
N SER A 43 3.53 5.75 -8.25
CA SER A 43 4.31 6.51 -9.20
C SER A 43 4.10 8.02 -9.09
N LYS A 44 3.13 8.45 -8.27
CA LYS A 44 2.80 9.85 -8.14
C LYS A 44 2.57 10.21 -6.69
N GLU A 45 2.91 11.45 -6.34
CA GLU A 45 2.72 11.97 -4.99
C GLU A 45 1.29 12.44 -4.78
N GLY A 46 0.92 12.62 -3.51
CA GLY A 46 -0.33 13.26 -3.17
C GLY A 46 -1.54 12.37 -3.22
N LEU A 47 -1.34 11.08 -3.36
CA LEU A 47 -2.43 10.13 -3.43
C LEU A 47 -2.62 9.47 -2.08
N LYS A 48 -3.82 8.95 -1.85
CA LYS A 48 -4.12 8.24 -0.62
C LYS A 48 -4.47 6.81 -0.94
N VAL A 49 -3.82 5.90 -0.23
CA VAL A 49 -4.04 4.48 -0.38
C VAL A 49 -4.96 4.02 0.74
N GLU A 50 -5.87 3.11 0.42
CA GLU A 50 -6.72 2.49 1.41
C GLU A 50 -6.17 1.12 1.73
N TRP A 51 -6.25 0.76 2.99
CA TRP A 51 -5.68 -0.49 3.48
C TRP A 51 -6.78 -1.44 3.94
N TYR A 52 -6.59 -2.71 3.64
CA TYR A 52 -7.56 -3.74 4.00
C TYR A 52 -6.85 -4.95 4.60
N LYS A 53 -7.53 -5.61 5.49
CA LYS A 53 -7.08 -6.89 6.01
C LYS A 53 -8.21 -7.90 5.82
N ASP A 54 -7.95 -8.94 5.04
CA ASP A 54 -8.93 -10.00 4.77
C ASP A 54 -10.28 -9.40 4.36
N SER A 55 -10.25 -8.41 3.48
CA SER A 55 -11.44 -7.75 2.93
C SER A 55 -12.08 -6.72 3.86
N LYS A 56 -11.52 -6.48 5.02
CA LYS A 56 -12.04 -5.45 5.93
C LYS A 56 -11.16 -4.22 5.88
N LYS A 57 -11.79 -3.06 5.74
CA LYS A 57 -11.04 -1.83 5.69
C LYS A 57 -10.41 -1.53 7.04
N ILE A 58 -9.14 -1.13 7.00
CA ILE A 58 -8.37 -0.78 8.19
C ILE A 58 -8.44 0.73 8.37
N ARG A 59 -8.73 1.16 9.59
CA ARG A 59 -8.73 2.56 9.95
C ARG A 59 -7.64 2.81 10.98
N PRO A 60 -7.09 4.03 11.00
CA PRO A 60 -6.07 4.33 12.01
C PRO A 60 -6.64 4.17 13.42
N ASP A 61 -5.89 3.53 14.29
CA ASP A 61 -6.25 3.39 15.68
C ASP A 61 -4.99 3.21 16.51
N LEU A 62 -5.13 2.75 17.74
CA LEU A 62 -3.97 2.63 18.60
C LEU A 62 -3.00 1.56 18.13
N GLU A 63 -3.48 0.60 17.36
CA GLU A 63 -2.65 -0.49 16.89
C GLU A 63 -2.27 -0.36 15.43
N HIS A 64 -2.93 0.51 14.70
CA HIS A 64 -2.70 0.66 13.27
C HIS A 64 -2.40 2.12 12.94
N ASP A 65 -1.24 2.35 12.39
CA ASP A 65 -0.82 3.68 11.98
C ASP A 65 -0.67 3.69 10.47
N ILE A 66 -1.34 4.63 9.82
CA ILE A 66 -1.29 4.73 8.37
C ILE A 66 -0.53 6.00 8.03
N GLN A 67 0.53 5.85 7.26
CA GLN A 67 1.38 6.97 6.87
C GLN A 67 1.43 7.12 5.36
N ASP A 68 1.19 8.33 4.90
CA ASP A 68 1.32 8.67 3.48
C ASP A 68 2.37 9.76 3.39
N GLU A 69 3.48 9.46 2.75
CA GLU A 69 4.60 10.38 2.68
C GLU A 69 5.14 10.43 1.26
N GLY A 70 4.79 11.51 0.53
CA GLY A 70 5.18 11.59 -0.86
C GLY A 70 4.54 10.48 -1.66
N LYS A 71 5.38 9.64 -2.25
CA LYS A 71 4.92 8.50 -3.02
C LYS A 71 4.80 7.23 -2.19
N ILE A 72 5.25 7.28 -0.96
CA ILE A 72 5.35 6.10 -0.12
C ILE A 72 4.17 6.02 0.84
N HIS A 73 3.62 4.84 0.98
CA HIS A 73 2.46 4.59 1.83
C HIS A 73 2.76 3.41 2.72
N ARG A 74 2.57 3.60 4.02
CA ARG A 74 2.91 2.59 5.00
C ARG A 74 1.74 2.28 5.92
N LEU A 75 1.62 1.01 6.26
CA LEU A 75 0.74 0.58 7.33
C LEU A 75 1.63 -0.02 8.41
N ILE A 76 1.57 0.56 9.59
CA ILE A 76 2.35 0.06 10.71
C ILE A 76 1.39 -0.58 11.69
N ILE A 77 1.65 -1.84 12.02
CA ILE A 77 0.85 -2.58 12.98
C ILE A 77 1.69 -2.70 14.23
N ARG A 78 1.21 -2.10 15.31
CA ARG A 78 1.97 -2.03 16.55
C ARG A 78 1.66 -3.20 17.45
N LYS A 79 2.69 -3.74 18.08
CA LYS A 79 2.55 -4.81 19.06
C LYS A 79 1.71 -5.95 18.51
N THR A 80 2.19 -6.54 17.43
CA THR A 80 1.45 -7.57 16.72
C THR A 80 1.08 -8.73 17.62
N THR A 81 -0.09 -9.30 17.32
CA THR A 81 -0.59 -10.49 18.01
C THR A 81 -0.96 -11.50 16.94
N PRO A 82 -1.27 -12.75 17.33
CA PRO A 82 -1.71 -13.73 16.34
C PRO A 82 -2.94 -13.28 15.56
N LYS A 83 -3.72 -12.35 16.10
CA LYS A 83 -4.90 -11.85 15.38
C LYS A 83 -4.52 -11.00 14.18
N ASP A 84 -3.30 -10.48 14.16
CA ASP A 84 -2.87 -9.62 13.07
C ASP A 84 -2.38 -10.40 11.86
N VAL A 85 -2.24 -11.70 11.99
CA VAL A 85 -1.83 -12.56 10.88
C VAL A 85 -2.95 -12.58 9.83
N GLY A 86 -2.56 -12.47 8.57
CA GLY A 86 -3.54 -12.51 7.50
C GLY A 86 -3.03 -11.83 6.26
N ASN A 87 -3.93 -11.60 5.33
CA ASN A 87 -3.61 -10.97 4.06
C ASN A 87 -3.97 -9.50 4.11
N TYR A 88 -3.00 -8.66 3.79
CA TYR A 88 -3.18 -7.21 3.78
C TYR A 88 -3.15 -6.72 2.35
N ARG A 89 -3.91 -5.69 2.07
CA ARG A 89 -4.02 -5.14 0.73
C ARG A 89 -4.00 -3.62 0.79
N ALA A 90 -3.22 -3.03 -0.09
CA ALA A 90 -3.23 -1.59 -0.30
C ALA A 90 -3.91 -1.32 -1.62
N GLU A 91 -4.78 -0.33 -1.67
CA GLU A 91 -5.63 -0.10 -2.82
C GLU A 91 -5.70 1.38 -3.15
N TYR A 92 -5.52 1.70 -4.43
CA TYR A 92 -5.75 3.04 -4.94
C TYR A 92 -6.54 2.92 -6.24
N ASN A 93 -7.81 3.37 -6.22
CA ASN A 93 -8.73 3.19 -7.35
C ASN A 93 -8.80 1.71 -7.68
N HIS A 94 -8.45 1.33 -8.89
CA HIS A 94 -8.50 -0.07 -9.30
C HIS A 94 -7.15 -0.79 -9.15
N LEU A 95 -6.15 -0.09 -8.62
CA LEU A 95 -4.84 -0.68 -8.40
C LEU A 95 -4.78 -1.32 -7.02
N THR A 96 -4.27 -2.52 -6.97
CA THR A 96 -4.14 -3.22 -5.69
C THR A 96 -2.81 -3.93 -5.61
N THR A 97 -2.30 -4.04 -4.40
CA THR A 97 -1.16 -4.88 -4.11
C THR A 97 -1.41 -5.52 -2.76
N SER A 98 -0.97 -6.74 -2.58
CA SER A 98 -1.25 -7.45 -1.35
C SER A 98 -0.03 -8.20 -0.86
N ALA A 99 -0.05 -8.52 0.43
CA ALA A 99 1.02 -9.25 1.06
C ALA A 99 0.47 -9.96 2.28
N LYS A 100 1.21 -10.93 2.74
CA LYS A 100 0.80 -11.73 3.87
C LYS A 100 1.70 -11.43 5.06
N LEU A 101 1.06 -11.26 6.21
CA LEU A 101 1.77 -11.13 7.47
C LEU A 101 1.64 -12.45 8.23
N SER A 102 2.77 -12.99 8.63
CA SER A 102 2.77 -14.23 9.41
C SER A 102 3.71 -14.09 10.59
N ILE A 103 3.43 -14.86 11.62
CA ILE A 103 4.23 -14.87 12.83
C ILE A 103 4.59 -16.33 13.12
N GLU A 104 5.88 -16.61 13.17
CA GLU A 104 6.36 -17.96 13.37
C GLU A 104 6.83 -18.22 14.77
N GLY A 105 6.88 -17.22 15.62
CA GLY A 105 7.39 -17.37 16.95
C GLY A 105 6.54 -18.27 17.82
N ARG A 106 7.16 -18.78 18.84
CA ARG A 106 6.49 -19.66 19.78
C ARG A 106 6.55 -19.10 21.16
#